data_062610bc8841c0d5a006f85f27b1bc92
#
_entry.id   062610bc8841c0d5a006f85f27b1bc92
#
_cell.length_a   1.000
_cell.length_b   1.000
_cell.length_c   1.000
_cell.angle_alpha   90.00
_cell.angle_beta   90.00
_cell.angle_gamma   90.00
#
_symmetry.space_group_name_H-M   'P 1'
#
loop_
_entity.id
_entity.type
_entity.pdbx_description
1 polymer ?
#
loop_
_entity_poly.entity_id
_entity_poly.type
_entity_poly.pdbx_seq_one_letter_code
_entity_poly.pdbx_strand_id
1 'polypeptide(L)'
;TMAEIDQACRRILEAKYRLGLFEDPYKYCSEERAAAEVYNPEHRAEARRIASESYVLLKNDEFKGKKILPLEKKGTIALIGPLADTRTNMPGTWSVAAKHDQALSFREGLEETVGDKVNILYAKGSNLMSDAEYEERATMFGRSLFRDNRSDKAMLEEALRTAAKADIIIAALGEG
;
A
#
# COMPACT_ATOMS: atom_id res chain seq x y z
N THR A 1 17.51 3.78 -41.17
CA THR A 1 17.16 4.34 -42.51
C THR A 1 15.80 5.01 -42.46
N MET A 2 15.51 5.93 -43.39
CA MET A 2 14.17 6.55 -43.53
C MET A 2 13.10 5.50 -43.79
N ALA A 3 13.39 4.47 -44.55
CA ALA A 3 12.44 3.39 -44.85
C ALA A 3 11.99 2.63 -43.56
N GLU A 4 12.87 2.42 -42.58
CA GLU A 4 12.53 1.79 -41.31
C GLU A 4 11.64 2.69 -40.46
N ILE A 5 11.92 4.01 -40.45
CA ILE A 5 11.09 5.01 -39.77
C ILE A 5 9.70 5.06 -40.41
N ASP A 6 9.62 5.15 -41.72
CA ASP A 6 8.35 5.17 -42.45
C ASP A 6 7.53 3.90 -42.19
N GLN A 7 8.18 2.74 -42.16
CA GLN A 7 7.51 1.49 -41.84
C GLN A 7 6.99 1.44 -40.40
N ALA A 8 7.76 1.95 -39.42
CA ALA A 8 7.32 2.03 -38.05
C ALA A 8 6.09 2.97 -37.89
N CYS A 9 6.15 4.15 -38.48
CA CYS A 9 5.02 5.08 -38.53
C CYS A 9 3.78 4.45 -39.20
N ARG A 10 3.96 3.78 -40.34
CA ARG A 10 2.85 3.12 -41.05
C ARG A 10 2.15 2.10 -40.17
N ARG A 11 2.86 1.26 -39.45
CA ARG A 11 2.28 0.26 -38.56
C ARG A 11 1.39 0.89 -37.49
N ILE A 12 1.82 2.01 -36.90
CA ILE A 12 1.04 2.74 -35.89
C ILE A 12 -0.20 3.38 -36.53
N LEU A 13 -0.03 4.01 -37.70
CA LEU A 13 -1.15 4.64 -38.40
C LEU A 13 -2.18 3.60 -38.88
N GLU A 14 -1.76 2.45 -39.35
CA GLU A 14 -2.64 1.35 -39.73
C GLU A 14 -3.44 0.82 -38.53
N ALA A 15 -2.78 0.68 -37.35
CA ALA A 15 -3.48 0.30 -36.13
C ALA A 15 -4.54 1.34 -35.73
N LYS A 16 -4.23 2.62 -35.76
CA LYS A 16 -5.17 3.71 -35.52
C LYS A 16 -6.34 3.69 -36.51
N TYR A 17 -6.06 3.48 -37.79
CA TYR A 17 -7.07 3.39 -38.84
C TYR A 17 -8.02 2.22 -38.59
N ARG A 18 -7.50 1.01 -38.33
CA ARG A 18 -8.30 -0.18 -38.05
C ARG A 18 -9.17 -0.03 -36.80
N LEU A 19 -8.71 0.76 -35.83
CA LEU A 19 -9.47 1.10 -34.60
C LEU A 19 -10.52 2.18 -34.84
N GLY A 20 -10.56 2.83 -36.02
CA GLY A 20 -11.48 3.92 -36.31
C GLY A 20 -11.16 5.23 -35.59
N LEU A 21 -9.90 5.44 -35.19
CA LEU A 21 -9.51 6.63 -34.43
C LEU A 21 -9.30 7.88 -35.30
N PHE A 22 -9.32 7.74 -36.62
CA PHE A 22 -9.32 8.89 -37.54
C PHE A 22 -10.71 9.49 -37.73
N GLU A 23 -11.74 8.65 -37.63
CA GLU A 23 -13.14 9.08 -37.68
C GLU A 23 -13.59 9.62 -36.32
N ASP A 24 -13.20 8.94 -35.24
CA ASP A 24 -13.52 9.35 -33.87
C ASP A 24 -12.34 8.99 -32.93
N PRO A 25 -11.47 9.94 -32.58
CA PRO A 25 -10.33 9.71 -31.69
C PRO A 25 -10.75 9.38 -30.26
N TYR A 26 -11.99 9.68 -29.86
CA TYR A 26 -12.52 9.42 -28.51
C TYR A 26 -13.46 8.21 -28.46
N LYS A 27 -13.59 7.45 -29.54
CA LYS A 27 -14.51 6.29 -29.66
C LYS A 27 -14.45 5.33 -28.47
N TYR A 28 -13.28 5.15 -27.88
CA TYR A 28 -13.09 4.25 -26.74
C TYR A 28 -13.08 4.96 -25.38
N CYS A 29 -13.26 6.28 -25.35
CA CYS A 29 -13.36 7.06 -24.13
C CYS A 29 -14.83 7.13 -23.69
N SER A 30 -15.06 6.83 -22.42
CA SER A 30 -16.39 6.95 -21.81
C SER A 30 -16.19 7.17 -20.30
N GLU A 31 -16.53 8.36 -19.84
CA GLU A 31 -16.50 8.69 -18.41
C GLU A 31 -17.52 7.84 -17.63
N GLU A 32 -18.70 7.60 -18.22
CA GLU A 32 -19.73 6.76 -17.60
C GLU A 32 -19.23 5.32 -17.40
N ARG A 33 -18.64 4.72 -18.44
CA ARG A 33 -18.05 3.39 -18.34
C ARG A 33 -16.91 3.36 -17.34
N ALA A 34 -16.03 4.37 -17.37
CA ALA A 34 -14.92 4.45 -16.41
C ALA A 34 -15.43 4.54 -14.96
N ALA A 35 -16.49 5.32 -14.71
CA ALA A 35 -17.07 5.42 -13.38
C ALA A 35 -17.74 4.09 -12.93
N ALA A 36 -18.30 3.31 -13.85
CA ALA A 36 -18.94 2.04 -13.54
C ALA A 36 -17.95 0.88 -13.36
N GLU A 37 -16.86 0.85 -14.15
CA GLU A 37 -15.95 -0.29 -14.22
C GLU A 37 -14.67 -0.11 -13.39
N VAL A 38 -14.12 1.13 -13.33
CA VAL A 38 -12.87 1.36 -12.63
C VAL A 38 -13.09 1.37 -11.12
N TYR A 39 -12.32 0.53 -10.41
CA TYR A 39 -12.35 0.45 -8.95
C TYR A 39 -13.73 0.10 -8.37
N ASN A 40 -14.51 -0.70 -9.09
CA ASN A 40 -15.81 -1.18 -8.64
C ASN A 40 -15.68 -2.18 -7.46
N PRO A 41 -16.77 -2.49 -6.74
CA PRO A 41 -16.74 -3.40 -5.60
C PRO A 41 -16.21 -4.81 -5.92
N GLU A 42 -16.51 -5.32 -7.13
CA GLU A 42 -16.08 -6.65 -7.57
C GLU A 42 -14.56 -6.70 -7.77
N HIS A 43 -13.99 -5.69 -8.44
CA HIS A 43 -12.55 -5.56 -8.61
C HIS A 43 -11.83 -5.42 -7.25
N ARG A 44 -12.40 -4.69 -6.30
CA ARG A 44 -11.85 -4.57 -4.95
C ARG A 44 -11.88 -5.89 -4.18
N ALA A 45 -12.97 -6.65 -4.30
CA ALA A 45 -13.08 -7.96 -3.67
C ALA A 45 -12.05 -8.95 -4.25
N GLU A 46 -11.89 -8.94 -5.58
CA GLU A 46 -10.90 -9.78 -6.25
C GLU A 46 -9.46 -9.38 -5.90
N ALA A 47 -9.15 -8.08 -5.87
CA ALA A 47 -7.84 -7.60 -5.42
C ALA A 47 -7.53 -8.05 -3.98
N ARG A 48 -8.51 -7.99 -3.07
CA ARG A 48 -8.37 -8.50 -1.71
C ARG A 48 -8.11 -10.02 -1.68
N ARG A 49 -8.81 -10.80 -2.50
CA ARG A 49 -8.62 -12.25 -2.62
C ARG A 49 -7.19 -12.54 -3.07
N ILE A 50 -6.74 -11.92 -4.15
CA ILE A 50 -5.38 -12.10 -4.69
C ILE A 50 -4.33 -11.68 -3.66
N ALA A 51 -4.52 -10.54 -2.98
CA ALA A 51 -3.60 -10.08 -1.93
C ALA A 51 -3.48 -11.12 -0.81
N SER A 52 -4.59 -11.71 -0.36
CA SER A 52 -4.55 -12.74 0.70
C SER A 52 -3.83 -14.03 0.28
N GLU A 53 -3.84 -14.37 -1.00
CA GLU A 53 -3.11 -15.51 -1.56
C GLU A 53 -1.61 -15.22 -1.79
N SER A 54 -1.21 -13.93 -1.81
CA SER A 54 0.18 -13.52 -2.00
C SER A 54 1.01 -13.51 -0.72
N TYR A 55 0.39 -13.64 0.45
CA TYR A 55 1.11 -13.63 1.72
C TYR A 55 1.92 -14.90 1.92
N VAL A 56 3.16 -14.73 2.36
CA VAL A 56 4.07 -15.84 2.67
C VAL A 56 4.24 -15.94 4.18
N LEU A 57 3.75 -17.00 4.78
CA LEU A 57 3.94 -17.30 6.21
C LEU A 57 5.35 -17.88 6.42
N LEU A 58 6.30 -17.05 6.81
CA LEU A 58 7.69 -17.46 7.01
C LEU A 58 7.88 -18.28 8.28
N LYS A 59 7.13 -17.96 9.35
CA LYS A 59 7.26 -18.62 10.65
C LYS A 59 5.95 -18.51 11.44
N ASN A 60 5.52 -19.61 12.04
CA ASN A 60 4.42 -19.68 13.00
C ASN A 60 4.58 -20.88 13.93
N ASP A 61 5.73 -20.90 14.63
CA ASP A 61 6.02 -21.95 15.60
C ASP A 61 5.14 -21.84 16.85
N GLU A 62 5.07 -22.90 17.60
CA GLU A 62 4.36 -22.87 18.87
C GLU A 62 5.07 -22.01 19.90
N PHE A 63 4.30 -21.17 20.57
CA PHE A 63 4.72 -20.39 21.72
C PHE A 63 3.76 -20.68 22.88
N LYS A 64 4.30 -21.15 24.00
CA LYS A 64 3.48 -21.58 25.18
C LYS A 64 2.39 -22.59 24.82
N GLY A 65 2.72 -23.55 23.95
CA GLY A 65 1.83 -24.66 23.58
C GLY A 65 0.78 -24.35 22.53
N LYS A 66 0.83 -23.15 21.88
CA LYS A 66 -0.07 -22.81 20.76
C LYS A 66 0.60 -21.94 19.71
N LYS A 67 0.10 -22.00 18.48
CA LYS A 67 0.50 -21.10 17.41
C LYS A 67 -0.09 -19.71 17.66
N ILE A 68 0.67 -18.66 17.30
CA ILE A 68 0.21 -17.28 17.44
C ILE A 68 -0.79 -16.93 16.33
N LEU A 69 -0.55 -17.38 15.10
CA LEU A 69 -1.43 -17.12 13.96
C LEU A 69 -2.34 -18.32 13.69
N PRO A 70 -3.63 -18.10 13.36
CA PRO A 70 -4.30 -16.78 13.24
C PRO A 70 -4.51 -16.12 14.59
N LEU A 71 -4.42 -14.77 14.61
CA LEU A 71 -4.64 -14.00 15.84
C LEU A 71 -6.09 -14.09 16.32
N GLU A 72 -6.27 -14.26 17.62
CA GLU A 72 -7.58 -14.14 18.25
C GLU A 72 -8.00 -12.67 18.31
N LYS A 73 -9.27 -12.37 17.98
CA LYS A 73 -9.82 -11.02 18.03
C LYS A 73 -10.18 -10.62 19.46
N LYS A 74 -9.19 -10.43 20.32
CA LYS A 74 -9.36 -10.03 21.73
C LYS A 74 -8.11 -9.35 22.28
N GLY A 75 -8.26 -8.65 23.40
CA GLY A 75 -7.14 -8.05 24.14
C GLY A 75 -6.62 -6.76 23.51
N THR A 76 -5.34 -6.49 23.74
CA THR A 76 -4.66 -5.27 23.29
C THR A 76 -3.53 -5.63 22.31
N ILE A 77 -3.53 -4.97 21.17
CA ILE A 77 -2.47 -5.07 20.15
C ILE A 77 -1.66 -3.78 20.16
N ALA A 78 -0.33 -3.88 20.23
CA ALA A 78 0.56 -2.79 19.89
C ALA A 78 0.91 -2.90 18.40
N LEU A 79 0.42 -1.98 17.58
CA LEU A 79 0.78 -1.84 16.19
C LEU A 79 1.95 -0.85 16.07
N ILE A 80 3.10 -1.33 15.66
CA ILE A 80 4.35 -0.56 15.63
C ILE A 80 4.94 -0.58 14.23
N GLY A 81 5.41 0.55 13.77
CA GLY A 81 6.17 0.65 12.53
C GLY A 81 5.77 1.83 11.65
N PRO A 82 6.72 2.34 10.85
CA PRO A 82 6.49 3.47 9.95
C PRO A 82 5.50 3.15 8.81
N LEU A 83 5.35 1.87 8.45
CA LEU A 83 4.43 1.42 7.40
C LEU A 83 3.04 1.05 7.92
N ALA A 84 2.82 1.10 9.24
CA ALA A 84 1.55 0.69 9.83
C ALA A 84 0.40 1.65 9.51
N ASP A 85 0.66 2.95 9.46
CA ASP A 85 -0.36 3.99 9.28
C ASP A 85 0.02 4.94 8.14
N THR A 86 0.13 4.39 6.95
CA THR A 86 0.41 5.15 5.72
C THR A 86 -0.43 4.61 4.56
N ARG A 87 -1.13 5.49 3.85
CA ARG A 87 -1.83 5.17 2.62
C ARG A 87 -0.93 5.35 1.40
N THR A 88 0.08 6.21 1.51
CA THR A 88 0.97 6.58 0.40
C THR A 88 1.80 5.41 -0.10
N ASN A 89 2.23 4.53 0.80
CA ASN A 89 3.07 3.37 0.46
C ASN A 89 2.28 2.13 0.02
N MET A 90 0.94 2.11 0.22
CA MET A 90 0.12 0.94 -0.09
C MET A 90 0.09 0.55 -1.57
N PRO A 91 0.01 1.50 -2.54
CA PRO A 91 0.00 1.15 -3.95
C PRO A 91 1.36 0.69 -4.50
N GLY A 92 2.46 0.94 -3.80
CA GLY A 92 3.82 0.60 -4.25
C GLY A 92 4.40 1.52 -5.33
N THR A 93 5.64 1.25 -5.74
CA THR A 93 6.46 2.12 -6.59
C THR A 93 5.88 2.31 -8.01
N TRP A 94 5.29 1.26 -8.59
CA TRP A 94 4.84 1.27 -9.98
C TRP A 94 3.39 1.71 -10.18
N SER A 95 2.85 2.42 -9.22
CA SER A 95 1.45 2.87 -9.21
C SER A 95 1.29 4.35 -9.60
N VAL A 96 1.87 4.77 -10.73
CA VAL A 96 1.95 6.18 -11.17
C VAL A 96 0.60 6.91 -11.15
N ALA A 97 -0.48 6.24 -11.51
CA ALA A 97 -1.83 6.81 -11.57
C ALA A 97 -2.71 6.44 -10.36
N ALA A 98 -2.16 5.80 -9.32
CA ALA A 98 -2.95 5.41 -8.17
C ALA A 98 -3.43 6.62 -7.35
N LYS A 99 -4.67 6.54 -6.88
CA LYS A 99 -5.25 7.49 -5.94
C LYS A 99 -5.02 6.96 -4.52
N HIS A 100 -4.07 7.54 -3.80
CA HIS A 100 -3.65 7.07 -2.47
C HIS A 100 -4.75 7.18 -1.41
N ASP A 101 -5.69 8.12 -1.58
CA ASP A 101 -6.87 8.29 -0.72
C ASP A 101 -7.85 7.12 -0.81
N GLN A 102 -7.78 6.32 -1.86
CA GLN A 102 -8.61 5.12 -2.04
C GLN A 102 -8.02 3.87 -1.38
N ALA A 103 -6.76 3.90 -0.96
CA ALA A 103 -6.14 2.83 -0.20
C ALA A 103 -6.44 3.01 1.30
N LEU A 104 -6.61 1.91 2.02
CA LEU A 104 -6.59 1.90 3.48
C LEU A 104 -5.16 1.69 3.96
N SER A 105 -4.77 2.33 5.07
CA SER A 105 -3.56 1.94 5.77
C SER A 105 -3.73 0.55 6.41
N PHE A 106 -2.62 -0.10 6.77
CA PHE A 106 -2.69 -1.37 7.48
C PHE A 106 -3.44 -1.21 8.82
N ARG A 107 -3.24 -0.09 9.51
CA ARG A 107 -3.95 0.25 10.74
C ARG A 107 -5.47 0.32 10.52
N GLU A 108 -5.92 1.08 9.54
CA GLU A 108 -7.35 1.22 9.21
C GLU A 108 -7.98 -0.12 8.85
N GLY A 109 -7.32 -0.93 8.02
CA GLY A 109 -7.78 -2.26 7.66
C GLY A 109 -7.83 -3.23 8.85
N LEU A 110 -6.91 -3.10 9.81
CA LEU A 110 -6.93 -3.85 11.05
C LEU A 110 -8.09 -3.42 11.94
N GLU A 111 -8.29 -2.11 12.13
CA GLU A 111 -9.41 -1.54 12.91
C GLU A 111 -10.77 -1.97 12.34
N GLU A 112 -10.96 -1.92 11.02
CA GLU A 112 -12.18 -2.44 10.36
C GLU A 112 -12.39 -3.95 10.60
N THR A 113 -11.29 -4.72 10.59
CA THR A 113 -11.37 -6.18 10.72
C THR A 113 -11.71 -6.62 12.12
N VAL A 114 -11.20 -5.95 13.15
CA VAL A 114 -11.38 -6.36 14.54
C VAL A 114 -12.51 -5.64 15.24
N GLY A 115 -12.90 -4.45 14.78
CA GLY A 115 -13.92 -3.60 15.39
C GLY A 115 -13.59 -3.31 16.86
N ASP A 116 -14.61 -3.19 17.71
CA ASP A 116 -14.47 -2.90 19.13
C ASP A 116 -13.96 -4.07 19.99
N LYS A 117 -13.63 -5.21 19.36
CA LYS A 117 -13.19 -6.42 20.10
C LYS A 117 -11.74 -6.38 20.53
N VAL A 118 -10.94 -5.51 19.95
CA VAL A 118 -9.51 -5.38 20.21
C VAL A 118 -9.15 -3.92 20.41
N ASN A 119 -8.38 -3.65 21.46
CA ASN A 119 -7.79 -2.34 21.67
C ASN A 119 -6.48 -2.23 20.87
N ILE A 120 -6.40 -1.31 19.92
CA ILE A 120 -5.21 -1.09 19.10
C ILE A 120 -4.48 0.16 19.62
N LEU A 121 -3.27 -0.04 20.11
CA LEU A 121 -2.31 1.02 20.44
C LEU A 121 -1.32 1.17 19.31
N TYR A 122 -1.10 2.39 18.84
CA TYR A 122 -0.18 2.66 17.74
C TYR A 122 1.04 3.46 18.20
N ALA A 123 2.20 3.11 17.66
CA ALA A 123 3.42 3.91 17.72
C ALA A 123 4.21 3.76 16.41
N LYS A 124 4.67 4.87 15.85
CA LYS A 124 5.46 4.85 14.61
C LYS A 124 6.79 4.12 14.78
N GLY A 125 7.47 4.32 15.90
CA GLY A 125 8.70 3.63 16.29
C GLY A 125 9.97 4.11 15.59
N SER A 126 9.91 4.43 14.30
CA SER A 126 11.01 4.98 13.51
C SER A 126 10.48 5.74 12.29
N ASN A 127 11.35 6.50 11.62
CA ASN A 127 11.14 6.91 10.24
C ASN A 127 11.52 5.76 9.28
N LEU A 128 11.11 5.83 8.02
CA LEU A 128 11.49 4.84 7.00
C LEU A 128 12.98 4.88 6.72
N MET A 129 13.55 6.08 6.72
CA MET A 129 14.99 6.30 6.52
C MET A 129 15.56 7.11 7.68
N SER A 130 16.78 6.77 8.10
CA SER A 130 17.52 7.52 9.12
C SER A 130 18.01 8.87 8.59
N ASP A 131 18.44 8.91 7.32
CA ASP A 131 18.93 10.10 6.64
C ASP A 131 17.76 10.92 6.05
N ALA A 132 17.52 12.10 6.62
CA ALA A 132 16.43 12.98 6.19
C ALA A 132 16.64 13.58 4.80
N GLU A 133 17.90 13.91 4.45
CA GLU A 133 18.23 14.48 3.14
C GLU A 133 18.08 13.43 2.03
N TYR A 134 18.47 12.19 2.33
CA TYR A 134 18.25 11.08 1.41
C TYR A 134 16.76 10.76 1.25
N GLU A 135 15.99 10.76 2.35
CA GLU A 135 14.55 10.54 2.32
C GLU A 135 13.83 11.55 1.43
N GLU A 136 14.20 12.84 1.52
CA GLU A 136 13.61 13.89 0.68
C GLU A 136 13.89 13.68 -0.81
N ARG A 137 15.07 13.17 -1.16
CA ARG A 137 15.49 12.91 -2.55
C ARG A 137 15.08 11.55 -3.09
N ALA A 138 14.86 10.57 -2.22
CA ALA A 138 14.53 9.20 -2.60
C ALA A 138 13.06 9.04 -3.04
N THR A 139 12.20 9.99 -2.70
CA THR A 139 10.78 9.90 -3.04
C THR A 139 10.54 10.20 -4.52
N MET A 140 10.02 9.20 -5.23
CA MET A 140 9.65 9.37 -6.63
C MET A 140 8.44 10.31 -6.76
N PHE A 141 8.49 11.24 -7.70
CA PHE A 141 7.41 12.21 -7.97
C PHE A 141 7.08 13.17 -6.81
N GLY A 142 8.04 13.46 -5.92
CA GLY A 142 7.87 14.44 -4.85
C GLY A 142 6.85 14.03 -3.77
N ARG A 143 6.60 12.74 -3.59
CA ARG A 143 5.72 12.24 -2.55
C ARG A 143 6.36 12.37 -1.18
N SER A 144 5.59 12.84 -0.19
CA SER A 144 6.06 12.91 1.19
C SER A 144 5.94 11.55 1.88
N LEU A 145 6.99 11.14 2.58
CA LEU A 145 6.97 9.98 3.48
C LEU A 145 6.48 10.33 4.90
N PHE A 146 6.01 11.55 5.10
CA PHE A 146 5.51 12.03 6.41
C PHE A 146 6.50 11.81 7.55
N ARG A 147 7.73 12.31 7.36
CA ARG A 147 8.79 12.22 8.36
C ARG A 147 8.35 12.80 9.70
N ASP A 148 8.59 12.05 10.78
CA ASP A 148 8.48 12.53 12.15
C ASP A 148 9.80 13.24 12.54
N ASN A 149 9.71 14.45 13.07
CA ASN A 149 10.87 15.27 13.44
C ASN A 149 11.41 14.95 14.85
N ARG A 150 10.79 14.04 15.57
CA ARG A 150 11.30 13.56 16.86
C ARG A 150 12.59 12.76 16.65
N SER A 151 13.42 12.68 17.69
CA SER A 151 14.61 11.83 17.64
C SER A 151 14.24 10.35 17.56
N ASP A 152 15.08 9.54 16.92
CA ASP A 152 14.91 8.09 16.83
C ASP A 152 14.78 7.47 18.22
N LYS A 153 15.53 7.99 19.21
CA LYS A 153 15.43 7.55 20.61
C LYS A 153 14.04 7.78 21.18
N ALA A 154 13.46 8.96 20.97
CA ALA A 154 12.12 9.28 21.49
C ALA A 154 11.04 8.42 20.85
N MET A 155 11.13 8.15 19.55
CA MET A 155 10.22 7.26 18.84
C MET A 155 10.35 5.80 19.31
N LEU A 156 11.57 5.32 19.50
CA LEU A 156 11.81 3.98 20.04
C LEU A 156 11.27 3.83 21.47
N GLU A 157 11.50 4.80 22.34
CA GLU A 157 10.99 4.79 23.69
C GLU A 157 9.45 4.77 23.74
N GLU A 158 8.79 5.51 22.83
CA GLU A 158 7.32 5.45 22.67
C GLU A 158 6.88 4.05 22.24
N ALA A 159 7.54 3.46 21.24
CA ALA A 159 7.23 2.12 20.77
C ALA A 159 7.38 1.07 21.89
N LEU A 160 8.44 1.14 22.67
CA LEU A 160 8.67 0.25 23.81
C LEU A 160 7.58 0.42 24.89
N ARG A 161 7.20 1.65 25.22
CA ARG A 161 6.11 1.91 26.18
C ARG A 161 4.76 1.43 25.66
N THR A 162 4.54 1.51 24.34
CA THR A 162 3.31 1.01 23.70
C THR A 162 3.29 -0.50 23.72
N ALA A 163 4.38 -1.14 23.35
CA ALA A 163 4.55 -2.60 23.38
C ALA A 163 4.33 -3.20 24.77
N ALA A 164 4.84 -2.52 25.81
CA ALA A 164 4.71 -2.99 27.19
C ALA A 164 3.25 -3.04 27.71
N LYS A 165 2.31 -2.38 27.05
CA LYS A 165 0.88 -2.34 27.41
C LYS A 165 0.03 -3.34 26.63
N ALA A 166 0.62 -4.10 25.73
CA ALA A 166 -0.10 -4.97 24.81
C ALA A 166 0.14 -6.46 25.08
N ASP A 167 -0.84 -7.26 24.72
CA ASP A 167 -0.77 -8.72 24.77
C ASP A 167 0.00 -9.25 23.55
N ILE A 168 -0.10 -8.55 22.42
CA ILE A 168 0.51 -8.91 21.13
C ILE A 168 1.10 -7.69 20.46
N ILE A 169 2.24 -7.87 19.83
CA ILE A 169 2.90 -6.83 19.03
C ILE A 169 2.80 -7.20 17.55
N ILE A 170 2.31 -6.28 16.74
CA ILE A 170 2.39 -6.36 15.28
C ILE A 170 3.38 -5.28 14.82
N ALA A 171 4.47 -5.70 14.20
CA ALA A 171 5.47 -4.80 13.65
C ALA A 171 5.30 -4.71 12.11
N ALA A 172 4.84 -3.56 11.63
CA ALA A 172 4.70 -3.27 10.20
C ALA A 172 5.97 -2.58 9.69
N LEU A 173 6.93 -3.40 9.27
CA LEU A 173 8.25 -3.00 8.85
C LEU A 173 8.47 -3.36 7.38
N GLY A 174 9.39 -2.67 6.71
CA GLY A 174 9.73 -2.93 5.32
C GLY A 174 10.41 -1.73 4.67
N GLU A 175 10.55 -1.81 3.36
CA GLU A 175 11.00 -0.70 2.52
C GLU A 175 9.79 0.10 2.03
N GLY A 176 9.97 1.41 1.81
CA GLY A 176 8.96 2.35 1.34
C GLY A 176 9.15 2.76 -0.11
#